data_93dc6f455c697e29eedfe976f0e0b30b
#
_entry.id   93dc6f455c697e29eedfe976f0e0b30b
#
_cell.length_a   1.000
_cell.length_b   1.000
_cell.length_c   1.000
_cell.angle_alpha   90.00
_cell.angle_beta   90.00
_cell.angle_gamma   90.00
#
_symmetry.space_group_name_H-M   'P 1'
#
loop_
_entity.id
_entity.type
_entity.pdbx_description
1 polymer ?
#
loop_
_entity_poly.entity_id
_entity_poly.type
_entity_poly.pdbx_seq_one_letter_code
_entity_poly.pdbx_strand_id
1 'polypeptide(L)'
;MKTWKHLSEDNRKTICSCISHNKKLIEISKIINYDPRAISKEVKRNRKPVDYTDQTESKCPKLNRWPYVCTNCKNRYKDCPFVKFIYDSKVAQSKANANLVNSRKGIDLTSDEFNKLDEIIKKGTDENKSIYQIKIENKDNINKSITTLYRYVNNGYLKTKRIDLPCAVKYKKRKHNKKYEYTNNKIDRSNHTYLDYLSYIHKNPNRNVWQLDFLGTIKSDSKNILSFILPNVHFTLLDIINNPNSKKVVEFFDKLETTIGIDAFKDLIPVILTDRDPCFNDIEGICFSKITGEERCKLFFCDPYVSNQKPHVENINKQIRKFFPKGKSIDNLTKTNVKEKNITLLNTPIKSLDGHTPKDAFIAVYGEDLYNKIFDIVNDER
;
A
#
# COMPACT_ATOMS: atom_id res chain seq x y z
N MET A 1 -12.22 -35.02 8.91
CA MET A 1 -10.96 -35.00 8.16
C MET A 1 -9.79 -34.83 9.15
N LYS A 2 -8.81 -35.74 9.17
CA LYS A 2 -7.59 -35.57 9.96
C LYS A 2 -6.72 -34.49 9.32
N THR A 3 -6.69 -33.30 9.91
CA THR A 3 -5.78 -32.22 9.49
C THR A 3 -4.36 -32.62 9.82
N TRP A 4 -3.55 -32.86 8.80
CA TRP A 4 -2.12 -33.13 8.94
C TRP A 4 -1.42 -31.86 9.40
N LYS A 5 -1.04 -31.77 10.66
CA LYS A 5 -0.26 -30.64 11.19
C LYS A 5 1.23 -30.91 10.97
N HIS A 6 1.94 -29.93 10.43
CA HIS A 6 3.41 -29.96 10.36
C HIS A 6 4.00 -29.67 11.76
N LEU A 7 5.15 -30.30 12.07
CA LEU A 7 5.87 -30.01 13.30
C LEU A 7 6.28 -28.53 13.36
N SER A 8 5.97 -27.88 14.48
CA SER A 8 6.40 -26.49 14.73
C SER A 8 7.86 -26.43 15.18
N GLU A 9 8.43 -25.23 15.25
CA GLU A 9 9.77 -25.01 15.79
C GLU A 9 9.86 -25.46 17.24
N ASP A 10 8.84 -25.19 18.05
CA ASP A 10 8.80 -25.60 19.47
C ASP A 10 8.70 -27.11 19.61
N ASN A 11 7.95 -27.80 18.76
CA ASN A 11 7.94 -29.25 18.71
C ASN A 11 9.33 -29.82 18.43
N ARG A 12 10.09 -29.22 17.51
CA ARG A 12 11.48 -29.63 17.19
C ARG A 12 12.43 -29.37 18.35
N LYS A 13 12.28 -28.24 19.06
CA LYS A 13 13.05 -27.94 20.29
C LYS A 13 12.75 -28.97 21.37
N THR A 14 11.47 -29.32 21.57
CA THR A 14 11.04 -30.34 22.54
C THR A 14 11.59 -31.70 22.19
N ILE A 15 11.55 -32.13 20.91
CA ILE A 15 12.15 -33.40 20.46
C ILE A 15 13.65 -33.41 20.77
N CYS A 16 14.37 -32.34 20.46
CA CYS A 16 15.81 -32.21 20.73
C CYS A 16 16.12 -32.36 22.22
N SER A 17 15.41 -31.65 23.07
CA SER A 17 15.53 -31.71 24.54
C SER A 17 15.21 -33.13 25.07
N CYS A 18 14.10 -33.72 24.62
CA CYS A 18 13.69 -35.03 25.06
C CYS A 18 14.73 -36.12 24.67
N ILE A 19 15.33 -36.03 23.48
CA ILE A 19 16.44 -36.94 23.07
C ILE A 19 17.63 -36.77 24.01
N SER A 20 18.00 -35.54 24.40
CA SER A 20 19.10 -35.29 25.34
C SER A 20 18.84 -35.94 26.73
N HIS A 21 17.58 -36.05 27.14
CA HIS A 21 17.14 -36.62 28.40
C HIS A 21 16.78 -38.11 28.28
N ASN A 22 17.21 -38.82 27.24
CA ASN A 22 16.96 -40.25 27.02
C ASN A 22 15.49 -40.71 26.97
N LYS A 23 14.56 -39.79 26.64
CA LYS A 23 13.14 -40.14 26.55
C LYS A 23 12.87 -41.12 25.42
N LYS A 24 11.95 -42.07 25.69
CA LYS A 24 11.50 -43.05 24.67
C LYS A 24 10.61 -42.33 23.65
N LEU A 25 10.59 -42.86 22.42
CA LEU A 25 9.80 -42.30 21.32
C LEU A 25 8.31 -42.09 21.66
N ILE A 26 7.72 -43.07 22.40
CA ILE A 26 6.32 -43.01 22.83
C ILE A 26 6.09 -41.90 23.84
N GLU A 27 7.03 -41.62 24.74
CA GLU A 27 6.93 -40.53 25.72
C GLU A 27 6.94 -39.17 25.01
N ILE A 28 7.83 -39.00 24.02
CA ILE A 28 7.89 -37.78 23.21
C ILE A 28 6.59 -37.57 22.42
N SER A 29 6.06 -38.65 21.84
CA SER A 29 4.78 -38.65 21.13
C SER A 29 3.64 -38.13 22.01
N LYS A 30 3.57 -38.54 23.27
CA LYS A 30 2.58 -38.07 24.23
C LYS A 30 2.78 -36.56 24.60
N ILE A 31 4.03 -36.13 24.78
CA ILE A 31 4.36 -34.74 25.14
C ILE A 31 3.94 -33.76 24.04
N ILE A 32 4.26 -34.04 22.79
CA ILE A 32 3.99 -33.12 21.68
C ILE A 32 2.68 -33.43 20.93
N ASN A 33 1.97 -34.50 21.31
CA ASN A 33 0.74 -34.98 20.69
C ASN A 33 0.87 -35.23 19.16
N TYR A 34 1.92 -35.97 18.79
CA TYR A 34 2.20 -36.38 17.40
C TYR A 34 2.43 -37.88 17.28
N ASP A 35 2.14 -38.43 16.11
CA ASP A 35 2.39 -39.83 15.79
C ASP A 35 3.88 -40.18 15.98
N PRO A 36 4.23 -41.28 16.71
CA PRO A 36 5.60 -41.72 16.91
C PRO A 36 6.36 -41.93 15.60
N ARG A 37 5.67 -42.39 14.54
CA ARG A 37 6.30 -42.63 13.22
C ARG A 37 6.69 -41.27 12.58
N ALA A 38 5.90 -40.19 12.79
CA ALA A 38 6.24 -38.87 12.29
C ALA A 38 7.51 -38.33 12.98
N ILE A 39 7.61 -38.46 14.30
CA ILE A 39 8.80 -38.09 15.08
C ILE A 39 10.03 -38.89 14.65
N SER A 40 9.88 -40.17 14.48
CA SER A 40 10.96 -41.05 13.98
C SER A 40 11.47 -40.62 12.60
N LYS A 41 10.57 -40.33 11.67
CA LYS A 41 10.91 -39.83 10.34
C LYS A 41 11.58 -38.43 10.41
N GLU A 42 11.10 -37.56 11.27
CA GLU A 42 11.69 -36.21 11.47
C GLU A 42 13.15 -36.31 11.90
N VAL A 43 13.44 -37.09 12.94
CA VAL A 43 14.81 -37.25 13.46
C VAL A 43 15.73 -37.91 12.41
N LYS A 44 15.28 -38.98 11.74
CA LYS A 44 16.04 -39.62 10.69
C LYS A 44 16.40 -38.72 9.52
N ARG A 45 15.43 -37.88 9.06
CA ARG A 45 15.62 -36.99 7.92
C ARG A 45 16.51 -35.79 8.23
N ASN A 46 16.46 -35.29 9.47
CA ASN A 46 17.06 -34.03 9.84
C ASN A 46 18.29 -34.17 10.74
N ARG A 47 18.72 -35.41 11.03
CA ARG A 47 20.02 -35.64 11.70
C ARG A 47 21.16 -35.13 10.81
N LYS A 48 22.15 -34.46 11.40
CA LYS A 48 23.35 -33.97 10.71
C LYS A 48 24.58 -34.73 11.19
N PRO A 49 25.57 -35.01 10.31
CA PRO A 49 26.87 -35.53 10.72
C PRO A 49 27.57 -34.47 11.60
N VAL A 50 28.40 -34.92 12.49
CA VAL A 50 29.34 -34.09 13.26
C VAL A 50 30.70 -34.25 12.60
N ASP A 51 31.27 -33.14 12.14
CA ASP A 51 32.55 -33.13 11.45
C ASP A 51 33.68 -33.49 12.41
N TYR A 52 34.25 -34.69 12.20
CA TYR A 52 35.53 -35.13 12.75
C TYR A 52 36.34 -35.71 11.61
N THR A 53 37.59 -35.35 11.54
CA THR A 53 38.49 -35.55 10.37
C THR A 53 38.93 -36.97 10.07
N ASP A 54 38.67 -37.98 10.93
CA ASP A 54 39.20 -39.34 10.78
C ASP A 54 38.11 -40.44 10.79
N GLN A 55 36.93 -40.17 10.28
CA GLN A 55 35.84 -41.14 10.31
C GLN A 55 35.68 -41.86 8.97
N THR A 56 35.57 -43.21 9.02
CA THR A 56 35.20 -44.01 7.86
C THR A 56 33.76 -43.76 7.48
N GLU A 57 33.41 -43.81 6.19
CA GLU A 57 32.04 -43.59 5.67
C GLU A 57 31.00 -44.64 6.17
N SER A 58 31.42 -45.65 6.93
CA SER A 58 30.54 -46.70 7.41
C SER A 58 29.57 -46.19 8.49
N LYS A 59 28.30 -46.60 8.39
CA LYS A 59 27.24 -46.23 9.32
C LYS A 59 27.21 -47.16 10.53
N CYS A 60 27.22 -46.60 11.73
CA CYS A 60 27.08 -47.35 12.97
C CYS A 60 25.72 -48.09 13.03
N PRO A 61 25.69 -49.43 13.30
CA PRO A 61 24.45 -50.20 13.41
C PRO A 61 23.45 -49.67 14.45
N LYS A 62 23.95 -49.01 15.51
CA LYS A 62 23.10 -48.38 16.55
C LYS A 62 22.25 -47.28 15.99
N LEU A 63 22.62 -46.60 14.90
CA LEU A 63 21.83 -45.53 14.25
C LEU A 63 20.59 -46.06 13.51
N ASN A 64 20.39 -47.38 13.43
CA ASN A 64 19.16 -47.98 12.91
C ASN A 64 18.03 -48.06 13.94
N ARG A 65 18.34 -47.82 15.22
CA ARG A 65 17.39 -47.85 16.33
C ARG A 65 17.25 -46.45 16.93
N TRP A 66 16.10 -46.19 17.63
CA TRP A 66 15.88 -44.95 18.37
C TRP A 66 17.04 -44.68 19.35
N PRO A 67 17.55 -43.47 19.47
CA PRO A 67 17.07 -42.20 18.88
C PRO A 67 17.69 -41.84 17.50
N TYR A 68 18.32 -42.73 16.77
CA TYR A 68 18.94 -42.59 15.44
C TYR A 68 20.09 -41.57 15.40
N VAL A 69 20.55 -41.11 16.54
CA VAL A 69 21.62 -40.10 16.74
C VAL A 69 22.53 -40.51 17.87
N CYS A 70 23.73 -39.94 17.90
CA CYS A 70 24.76 -40.24 18.88
C CYS A 70 24.69 -39.39 20.16
N THR A 71 23.62 -38.61 20.36
CA THR A 71 23.51 -37.62 21.48
C THR A 71 23.79 -38.28 22.84
N ASN A 72 23.26 -39.47 23.10
CA ASN A 72 23.43 -40.21 24.35
C ASN A 72 24.26 -41.48 24.22
N CYS A 73 25.08 -41.57 23.17
CA CYS A 73 25.97 -42.71 22.97
C CYS A 73 27.17 -42.60 23.92
N LYS A 74 27.53 -43.73 24.57
CA LYS A 74 28.70 -43.79 25.47
C LYS A 74 30.02 -43.42 24.76
N ASN A 75 30.08 -43.57 23.44
CA ASN A 75 31.24 -43.25 22.61
C ASN A 75 31.11 -41.84 21.94
N ARG A 76 30.17 -41.01 22.39
CA ARG A 76 29.97 -39.70 21.77
C ARG A 76 31.22 -38.84 21.77
N TYR A 77 31.96 -38.84 22.87
CA TYR A 77 33.17 -38.05 23.10
C TYR A 77 34.46 -38.84 23.07
N LYS A 78 34.38 -40.10 22.62
CA LYS A 78 35.52 -41.02 22.48
C LYS A 78 35.78 -41.27 21.02
N ASP A 79 36.95 -41.86 20.71
CA ASP A 79 37.25 -42.34 19.37
C ASP A 79 36.23 -43.38 18.95
N CYS A 80 35.58 -43.10 17.83
CA CYS A 80 34.56 -43.95 17.26
C CYS A 80 34.81 -44.05 15.74
N PRO A 81 34.96 -45.25 15.19
CA PRO A 81 35.29 -45.44 13.76
C PRO A 81 34.14 -45.05 12.82
N PHE A 82 32.95 -44.73 13.37
CA PHE A 82 31.78 -44.44 12.59
C PHE A 82 31.46 -42.93 12.58
N VAL A 83 30.87 -42.45 11.49
CA VAL A 83 30.34 -41.07 11.40
C VAL A 83 29.29 -40.87 12.48
N LYS A 84 29.48 -39.86 13.30
CA LYS A 84 28.56 -39.49 14.38
C LYS A 84 27.46 -38.57 13.85
N PHE A 85 26.24 -38.75 14.33
CA PHE A 85 25.08 -37.92 13.95
C PHE A 85 24.43 -37.28 15.20
N ILE A 86 23.99 -36.03 15.06
CA ILE A 86 23.20 -35.33 16.06
C ILE A 86 21.90 -34.80 15.44
N TYR A 87 20.88 -34.63 16.27
CA TYR A 87 19.67 -33.90 15.89
C TYR A 87 19.75 -32.48 16.45
N ASP A 88 19.61 -31.50 15.57
CA ASP A 88 19.63 -30.08 15.89
C ASP A 88 18.34 -29.44 15.42
N SER A 89 17.54 -28.92 16.38
CA SER A 89 16.24 -28.35 16.09
C SER A 89 16.29 -27.13 15.15
N LYS A 90 17.36 -26.31 15.26
CA LYS A 90 17.54 -25.13 14.39
C LYS A 90 17.80 -25.55 12.94
N VAL A 91 18.66 -26.54 12.75
CA VAL A 91 18.96 -27.06 11.39
C VAL A 91 17.74 -27.77 10.81
N ALA A 92 17.00 -28.54 11.61
CA ALA A 92 15.77 -29.19 11.19
C ALA A 92 14.70 -28.15 10.78
N GLN A 93 14.56 -27.06 11.53
CA GLN A 93 13.65 -25.97 11.21
C GLN A 93 14.06 -25.23 9.93
N SER A 94 15.34 -24.92 9.78
CA SER A 94 15.86 -24.29 8.56
C SER A 94 15.59 -25.15 7.31
N LYS A 95 15.81 -26.46 7.37
CA LYS A 95 15.48 -27.40 6.29
C LYS A 95 13.96 -27.43 6.00
N ALA A 96 13.12 -27.43 7.04
CA ALA A 96 11.68 -27.41 6.87
C ALA A 96 11.22 -26.12 6.19
N ASN A 97 11.77 -24.96 6.59
CA ASN A 97 11.50 -23.67 5.96
C ASN A 97 11.97 -23.65 4.48
N ALA A 98 13.17 -24.18 4.21
CA ALA A 98 13.69 -24.28 2.85
C ALA A 98 12.80 -25.17 1.96
N ASN A 99 12.30 -26.30 2.49
CA ASN A 99 11.37 -27.17 1.76
C ASN A 99 10.04 -26.45 1.47
N LEU A 100 9.49 -25.68 2.42
CA LEU A 100 8.29 -24.88 2.20
C LEU A 100 8.50 -23.82 1.13
N VAL A 101 9.65 -23.15 1.13
CA VAL A 101 9.99 -22.16 0.10
C VAL A 101 10.16 -22.83 -1.25
N ASN A 102 10.89 -23.96 -1.30
CA ASN A 102 11.16 -24.68 -2.55
C ASN A 102 9.90 -25.32 -3.16
N SER A 103 8.96 -25.81 -2.35
CA SER A 103 7.68 -26.34 -2.83
C SER A 103 6.78 -25.29 -3.46
N ARG A 104 7.03 -24.00 -3.17
CA ARG A 104 6.30 -22.85 -3.74
C ARG A 104 7.06 -22.17 -4.87
N LYS A 105 8.22 -22.67 -5.26
CA LYS A 105 8.97 -22.18 -6.44
C LYS A 105 8.24 -22.60 -7.71
N GLY A 106 8.32 -21.71 -8.71
CA GLY A 106 7.74 -21.98 -10.02
C GLY A 106 6.32 -21.42 -10.18
N ILE A 107 5.70 -21.79 -11.27
CA ILE A 107 4.40 -21.34 -11.73
C ILE A 107 3.45 -22.54 -11.66
N ASP A 108 2.38 -22.38 -10.89
CA ASP A 108 1.31 -23.36 -10.75
C ASP A 108 0.17 -22.99 -11.73
N LEU A 109 0.47 -23.06 -13.04
CA LEU A 109 -0.44 -22.79 -14.15
C LEU A 109 -0.03 -23.66 -15.34
N THR A 110 -0.99 -24.02 -16.19
CA THR A 110 -0.71 -24.58 -17.50
C THR A 110 -0.10 -23.52 -18.42
N SER A 111 0.53 -23.94 -19.52
CA SER A 111 1.14 -23.01 -20.48
C SER A 111 0.14 -22.03 -21.05
N ASP A 112 -1.09 -22.47 -21.34
CA ASP A 112 -2.13 -21.63 -21.92
C ASP A 112 -2.68 -20.62 -20.91
N GLU A 113 -2.92 -21.04 -19.66
CA GLU A 113 -3.32 -20.15 -18.57
C GLU A 113 -2.24 -19.11 -18.28
N PHE A 114 -0.98 -19.52 -18.32
CA PHE A 114 0.14 -18.63 -18.11
C PHE A 114 0.24 -17.57 -19.21
N ASN A 115 0.13 -17.98 -20.47
CA ASN A 115 0.17 -17.04 -21.61
C ASN A 115 -0.95 -16.02 -21.53
N LYS A 116 -2.19 -16.45 -21.25
CA LYS A 116 -3.33 -15.54 -21.06
C LYS A 116 -3.08 -14.57 -19.90
N LEU A 117 -2.59 -15.06 -18.77
CA LEU A 117 -2.25 -14.22 -17.63
C LEU A 117 -1.17 -13.17 -17.97
N ASP A 118 -0.13 -13.58 -18.68
CA ASP A 118 0.98 -12.71 -19.09
C ASP A 118 0.50 -11.59 -20.04
N GLU A 119 -0.37 -11.91 -20.99
CA GLU A 119 -0.97 -10.93 -21.89
C GLU A 119 -1.86 -9.92 -21.14
N ILE A 120 -2.71 -10.38 -20.24
CA ILE A 120 -3.58 -9.50 -19.44
C ILE A 120 -2.72 -8.54 -18.59
N ILE A 121 -1.69 -9.08 -17.92
CA ILE A 121 -0.81 -8.26 -17.08
C ILE A 121 -0.01 -7.28 -17.93
N LYS A 122 0.53 -7.72 -19.06
CA LYS A 122 1.29 -6.85 -19.96
C LYS A 122 0.43 -5.70 -20.48
N LYS A 123 -0.77 -5.99 -20.99
CA LYS A 123 -1.72 -4.97 -21.45
C LYS A 123 -2.05 -3.95 -20.35
N GLY A 124 -2.38 -4.42 -19.15
CA GLY A 124 -2.71 -3.52 -18.04
C GLY A 124 -1.52 -2.68 -17.57
N THR A 125 -0.30 -3.23 -17.59
CA THR A 125 0.90 -2.45 -17.24
C THR A 125 1.28 -1.43 -18.31
N ASP A 126 1.05 -1.70 -19.58
CA ASP A 126 1.24 -0.73 -20.65
C ASP A 126 0.24 0.44 -20.55
N GLU A 127 -0.95 0.21 -19.97
CA GLU A 127 -1.93 1.23 -19.60
C GLU A 127 -1.61 1.93 -18.25
N ASN A 128 -0.42 1.74 -17.69
CA ASN A 128 0.01 2.27 -16.39
C ASN A 128 -0.85 1.83 -15.19
N LYS A 129 -1.53 0.70 -15.30
CA LYS A 129 -2.33 0.11 -14.21
C LYS A 129 -1.45 -0.64 -13.22
N SER A 130 -1.82 -0.60 -11.93
CA SER A 130 -1.19 -1.43 -10.91
C SER A 130 -1.67 -2.88 -11.00
N ILE A 131 -0.86 -3.83 -10.50
CA ILE A 131 -1.27 -5.26 -10.43
C ILE A 131 -2.60 -5.43 -9.68
N TYR A 132 -2.88 -4.59 -8.68
CA TYR A 132 -4.16 -4.60 -7.98
C TYR A 132 -5.32 -4.26 -8.90
N GLN A 133 -5.21 -3.16 -9.66
CA GLN A 133 -6.23 -2.71 -10.62
C GLN A 133 -6.48 -3.78 -11.68
N ILE A 134 -5.39 -4.29 -12.29
CA ILE A 134 -5.48 -5.34 -13.32
C ILE A 134 -6.23 -6.56 -12.79
N LYS A 135 -5.95 -6.98 -11.56
CA LYS A 135 -6.63 -8.11 -10.94
C LYS A 135 -8.12 -7.83 -10.69
N ILE A 136 -8.47 -6.64 -10.19
CA ILE A 136 -9.87 -6.30 -9.91
C ILE A 136 -10.69 -6.23 -11.20
N GLU A 137 -10.14 -5.62 -12.26
CA GLU A 137 -10.79 -5.52 -13.57
C GLU A 137 -10.92 -6.88 -14.28
N ASN A 138 -10.08 -7.85 -13.93
CA ASN A 138 -10.06 -9.18 -14.55
C ASN A 138 -10.27 -10.30 -13.52
N LYS A 139 -11.19 -10.12 -12.57
CA LYS A 139 -11.43 -11.08 -11.47
C LYS A 139 -11.68 -12.49 -11.97
N ASP A 140 -12.45 -12.64 -13.05
CA ASP A 140 -12.85 -13.93 -13.60
C ASP A 140 -11.72 -14.65 -14.32
N ASN A 141 -10.74 -13.90 -14.85
CA ASN A 141 -9.61 -14.42 -15.62
C ASN A 141 -8.35 -14.61 -14.76
N ILE A 142 -8.23 -13.93 -13.60
CA ILE A 142 -7.05 -13.98 -12.74
C ILE A 142 -7.39 -14.63 -11.41
N ASN A 143 -7.16 -15.93 -11.31
CA ASN A 143 -7.39 -16.71 -10.08
C ASN A 143 -6.20 -16.72 -9.10
N LYS A 144 -5.12 -15.96 -9.37
CA LYS A 144 -3.94 -15.89 -8.49
C LYS A 144 -4.02 -14.72 -7.53
N SER A 145 -3.42 -14.88 -6.33
CA SER A 145 -3.34 -13.80 -5.35
C SER A 145 -2.43 -12.67 -5.85
N ILE A 146 -2.68 -11.44 -5.39
CA ILE A 146 -1.86 -10.27 -5.71
C ILE A 146 -0.38 -10.51 -5.35
N THR A 147 -0.12 -11.15 -4.21
CA THR A 147 1.23 -11.52 -3.77
C THR A 147 1.90 -12.49 -4.74
N THR A 148 1.14 -13.45 -5.28
CA THR A 148 1.64 -14.39 -6.30
C THR A 148 1.98 -13.67 -7.60
N LEU A 149 1.13 -12.73 -8.05
CA LEU A 149 1.38 -11.95 -9.26
C LEU A 149 2.64 -11.09 -9.13
N TYR A 150 2.81 -10.38 -8.01
CA TYR A 150 4.07 -9.65 -7.74
C TYR A 150 5.28 -10.58 -7.68
N ARG A 151 5.15 -11.79 -7.15
CA ARG A 151 6.22 -12.79 -7.16
C ARG A 151 6.59 -13.18 -8.59
N TYR A 152 5.62 -13.38 -9.47
CA TYR A 152 5.86 -13.72 -10.88
C TYR A 152 6.60 -12.58 -11.62
N VAL A 153 6.20 -11.33 -11.40
CA VAL A 153 6.90 -10.15 -11.95
C VAL A 153 8.33 -10.04 -11.39
N ASN A 154 8.50 -10.18 -10.06
CA ASN A 154 9.81 -10.02 -9.41
C ASN A 154 10.81 -11.13 -9.80
N ASN A 155 10.31 -12.35 -10.05
CA ASN A 155 11.13 -13.48 -10.49
C ASN A 155 11.38 -13.50 -12.01
N GLY A 156 10.81 -12.53 -12.75
CA GLY A 156 11.00 -12.42 -14.20
C GLY A 156 10.30 -13.52 -15.00
N TYR A 157 9.24 -14.12 -14.45
CA TYR A 157 8.45 -15.13 -15.17
C TYR A 157 7.57 -14.52 -16.26
N LEU A 158 7.08 -13.29 -16.04
CA LEU A 158 6.22 -12.56 -16.96
C LEU A 158 7.04 -11.65 -17.88
N LYS A 159 6.47 -11.26 -19.03
CA LYS A 159 7.02 -10.23 -19.93
C LYS A 159 7.14 -8.89 -19.21
N THR A 160 6.17 -8.58 -18.35
CA THR A 160 6.20 -7.39 -17.50
C THR A 160 7.33 -7.48 -16.47
N LYS A 161 8.22 -6.50 -16.48
CA LYS A 161 9.31 -6.38 -15.51
C LYS A 161 8.92 -5.46 -14.36
N ARG A 162 9.65 -5.57 -13.25
CA ARG A 162 9.41 -4.71 -12.09
C ARG A 162 9.47 -3.21 -12.42
N ILE A 163 10.31 -2.80 -13.36
CA ILE A 163 10.46 -1.41 -13.77
C ILE A 163 9.23 -0.88 -14.51
N ASP A 164 8.44 -1.75 -15.14
CA ASP A 164 7.24 -1.39 -15.87
C ASP A 164 6.05 -1.09 -14.93
N LEU A 165 6.18 -1.46 -13.66
CA LEU A 165 5.12 -1.23 -12.69
C LEU A 165 5.07 0.24 -12.24
N PRO A 166 3.88 0.83 -12.06
CA PRO A 166 3.72 2.17 -11.51
C PRO A 166 4.43 2.32 -10.16
N CYS A 167 5.17 3.40 -9.96
CA CYS A 167 5.90 3.71 -8.72
C CYS A 167 7.00 2.69 -8.31
N ALA A 168 7.46 1.83 -9.22
CA ALA A 168 8.54 0.87 -8.94
C ALA A 168 9.89 1.55 -8.69
N VAL A 169 10.13 2.69 -9.32
CA VAL A 169 11.37 3.46 -9.17
C VAL A 169 11.19 4.55 -8.13
N LYS A 170 11.98 4.49 -7.05
CA LYS A 170 12.06 5.56 -6.05
C LYS A 170 13.36 6.30 -6.22
N TYR A 171 13.29 7.56 -6.61
CA TYR A 171 14.48 8.42 -6.64
C TYR A 171 14.89 8.82 -5.23
N LYS A 172 16.21 8.79 -4.98
CA LYS A 172 16.78 9.27 -3.72
C LYS A 172 16.49 10.78 -3.60
N LYS A 173 15.86 11.21 -2.52
CA LYS A 173 15.64 12.64 -2.29
C LYS A 173 17.00 13.35 -2.26
N ARG A 174 17.20 14.37 -3.12
CA ARG A 174 18.37 15.24 -3.02
C ARG A 174 18.31 15.97 -1.68
N LYS A 175 19.38 15.92 -0.90
CA LYS A 175 19.51 16.74 0.30
C LYS A 175 19.67 18.20 -0.15
N HIS A 176 18.63 18.99 -0.08
CA HIS A 176 18.72 20.43 -0.25
C HIS A 176 18.89 21.08 1.12
N ASN A 177 20.07 21.56 1.39
CA ASN A 177 20.36 22.42 2.55
C ASN A 177 19.97 23.87 2.25
N LYS A 178 18.77 24.13 1.77
CA LYS A 178 18.28 25.50 1.68
C LYS A 178 17.58 25.83 2.99
N LYS A 179 18.21 26.70 3.79
CA LYS A 179 17.50 27.47 4.81
C LYS A 179 16.51 28.36 4.06
N TYR A 180 15.22 28.06 4.18
CA TYR A 180 14.17 28.96 3.70
C TYR A 180 13.99 30.07 4.73
N GLU A 181 14.33 31.29 4.35
CA GLU A 181 13.93 32.46 5.13
C GLU A 181 12.42 32.61 5.02
N TYR A 182 11.79 32.70 6.17
CA TYR A 182 10.36 32.96 6.29
C TYR A 182 10.10 34.41 5.90
N THR A 183 9.48 34.67 4.77
CA THR A 183 8.78 35.93 4.54
C THR A 183 7.48 35.88 5.31
N ASN A 184 7.40 36.60 6.42
CA ASN A 184 6.16 36.82 7.17
C ASN A 184 5.19 37.67 6.29
N ASN A 185 4.41 37.00 5.47
CA ASN A 185 3.22 37.66 4.91
C ASN A 185 2.26 37.89 6.08
N LYS A 186 2.00 39.15 6.37
CA LYS A 186 1.14 39.65 7.45
C LYS A 186 -0.35 39.38 7.19
N ILE A 187 -0.71 38.15 6.84
CA ILE A 187 -2.12 37.77 6.72
C ILE A 187 -2.56 37.23 8.07
N ASP A 188 -3.59 37.86 8.59
CA ASP A 188 -4.22 37.38 9.81
C ASP A 188 -4.94 36.08 9.54
N ARG A 189 -4.44 34.99 10.19
CA ARG A 189 -5.02 33.67 10.16
C ARG A 189 -5.54 33.26 11.55
N SER A 190 -5.81 34.23 12.41
CA SER A 190 -6.44 33.98 13.70
C SER A 190 -7.76 33.24 13.49
N ASN A 191 -8.02 32.24 14.30
CA ASN A 191 -9.17 31.32 14.19
C ASN A 191 -9.20 30.40 12.95
N HIS A 192 -8.13 30.39 12.14
CA HIS A 192 -7.99 29.54 10.95
C HIS A 192 -6.73 28.63 11.01
N THR A 193 -6.15 28.47 12.19
CA THR A 193 -4.96 27.64 12.40
C THR A 193 -5.30 26.16 12.41
N TYR A 194 -4.28 25.31 12.33
CA TYR A 194 -4.47 23.86 12.47
C TYR A 194 -4.99 23.47 13.87
N LEU A 195 -4.65 24.22 14.91
CA LEU A 195 -5.20 24.02 16.27
C LEU A 195 -6.70 24.33 16.31
N ASP A 196 -7.12 25.40 15.63
CA ASP A 196 -8.56 25.75 15.51
C ASP A 196 -9.30 24.65 14.75
N TYR A 197 -8.70 24.10 13.68
CA TYR A 197 -9.21 22.93 12.96
C TYR A 197 -9.43 21.73 13.90
N LEU A 198 -8.42 21.37 14.70
CA LEU A 198 -8.53 20.26 15.63
C LEU A 198 -9.64 20.49 16.66
N SER A 199 -9.73 21.71 17.18
CA SER A 199 -10.78 22.11 18.13
C SER A 199 -12.17 22.04 17.49
N TYR A 200 -12.30 22.46 16.24
CA TYR A 200 -13.55 22.41 15.49
C TYR A 200 -14.00 20.97 15.21
N ILE A 201 -13.10 20.11 14.71
CA ILE A 201 -13.41 18.72 14.40
C ILE A 201 -13.70 17.90 15.66
N HIS A 202 -13.02 18.18 16.77
CA HIS A 202 -13.35 17.54 18.04
C HIS A 202 -14.81 17.82 18.48
N LYS A 203 -15.33 19.01 18.22
CA LYS A 203 -16.73 19.38 18.48
C LYS A 203 -17.70 18.87 17.42
N ASN A 204 -17.21 18.58 16.21
CA ASN A 204 -18.00 18.20 15.05
C ASN A 204 -17.39 16.98 14.32
N PRO A 205 -17.31 15.79 14.94
CA PRO A 205 -16.52 14.67 14.44
C PRO A 205 -17.01 14.07 13.11
N ASN A 206 -18.28 14.29 12.75
CA ASN A 206 -18.88 13.70 11.55
C ASN A 206 -18.91 14.64 10.35
N ARG A 207 -18.24 15.79 10.44
CA ARG A 207 -18.20 16.75 9.32
C ARG A 207 -17.19 16.31 8.26
N ASN A 208 -17.57 16.47 7.00
CA ASN A 208 -16.67 16.26 5.87
C ASN A 208 -15.51 17.26 5.94
N VAL A 209 -14.30 16.78 5.73
CA VAL A 209 -13.10 17.63 5.62
C VAL A 209 -12.53 17.48 4.24
N TRP A 210 -12.65 18.50 3.44
CA TRP A 210 -12.04 18.57 2.14
C TRP A 210 -10.61 19.10 2.24
N GLN A 211 -9.72 18.57 1.42
CA GLN A 211 -8.33 19.01 1.36
C GLN A 211 -8.06 19.69 0.03
N LEU A 212 -7.50 20.89 0.08
CA LEU A 212 -7.20 21.73 -1.06
C LEU A 212 -5.70 21.90 -1.23
N ASP A 213 -5.21 21.79 -2.48
CA ASP A 213 -3.79 21.91 -2.79
C ASP A 213 -3.57 22.33 -4.25
N PHE A 214 -2.41 22.94 -4.55
CA PHE A 214 -1.98 23.20 -5.91
C PHE A 214 -0.83 22.28 -6.31
N LEU A 215 -0.90 21.74 -7.52
CA LEU A 215 0.15 20.94 -8.11
C LEU A 215 0.79 21.69 -9.29
N GLY A 216 1.89 22.37 -9.01
CA GLY A 216 2.79 22.87 -10.05
C GLY A 216 3.73 21.79 -10.57
N THR A 217 4.13 21.83 -11.82
CA THR A 217 5.07 20.90 -12.45
C THR A 217 6.44 21.52 -12.69
N ILE A 218 6.48 22.67 -13.33
CA ILE A 218 7.68 23.49 -13.57
C ILE A 218 7.41 24.89 -13.03
N LYS A 219 8.43 25.57 -12.52
CA LYS A 219 8.28 26.92 -11.95
C LYS A 219 7.89 28.01 -12.96
N SER A 220 8.21 27.77 -14.25
CA SER A 220 7.92 28.69 -15.36
C SER A 220 6.53 28.51 -15.93
N ASP A 221 5.78 27.46 -15.51
CA ASP A 221 4.44 27.22 -16.04
C ASP A 221 3.49 28.33 -15.54
N SER A 222 2.67 28.82 -16.44
CA SER A 222 1.59 29.76 -16.15
C SER A 222 0.36 29.08 -15.54
N LYS A 223 0.27 27.75 -15.70
CA LYS A 223 -0.85 26.93 -15.25
C LYS A 223 -0.47 26.08 -14.04
N ASN A 224 -1.42 25.93 -13.10
CA ASN A 224 -1.34 24.99 -12.01
C ASN A 224 -2.61 24.14 -11.95
N ILE A 225 -2.48 22.91 -11.48
CA ILE A 225 -3.62 22.03 -11.25
C ILE A 225 -4.09 22.22 -9.82
N LEU A 226 -5.34 22.69 -9.66
CA LEU A 226 -6.04 22.70 -8.39
C LEU A 226 -6.52 21.28 -8.10
N SER A 227 -6.21 20.76 -6.93
CA SER A 227 -6.71 19.49 -6.44
C SER A 227 -7.58 19.71 -5.20
N PHE A 228 -8.83 19.29 -5.28
CA PHE A 228 -9.80 19.40 -4.21
C PHE A 228 -10.33 18.01 -3.88
N ILE A 229 -10.06 17.52 -2.68
CA ILE A 229 -10.11 16.10 -2.35
C ILE A 229 -10.98 15.89 -1.11
N LEU A 230 -11.92 14.93 -1.21
CA LEU A 230 -12.69 14.40 -0.08
C LEU A 230 -12.09 13.02 0.33
N PRO A 231 -11.32 12.97 1.44
CA PRO A 231 -10.52 11.80 1.79
C PRO A 231 -11.30 10.53 2.11
N ASN A 232 -12.44 10.63 2.78
CA ASN A 232 -13.23 9.49 3.25
C ASN A 232 -13.72 8.57 2.11
N VAL A 233 -14.02 9.13 0.94
CA VAL A 233 -14.42 8.41 -0.27
C VAL A 233 -13.36 8.48 -1.39
N HIS A 234 -12.18 9.04 -1.10
CA HIS A 234 -11.10 9.29 -2.08
C HIS A 234 -11.54 10.11 -3.30
N PHE A 235 -12.64 10.85 -3.19
CA PHE A 235 -13.16 11.64 -4.29
C PHE A 235 -12.28 12.85 -4.56
N THR A 236 -11.98 13.10 -5.82
CA THR A 236 -11.03 14.14 -6.24
C THR A 236 -11.62 14.94 -7.37
N LEU A 237 -11.59 16.26 -7.23
CA LEU A 237 -11.83 17.22 -8.30
C LEU A 237 -10.51 17.84 -8.71
N LEU A 238 -10.20 17.79 -10.01
CA LEU A 238 -9.04 18.46 -10.59
C LEU A 238 -9.50 19.53 -11.55
N ASP A 239 -8.99 20.74 -11.38
CA ASP A 239 -9.14 21.82 -12.35
C ASP A 239 -7.77 22.40 -12.72
N ILE A 240 -7.65 22.97 -13.93
CA ILE A 240 -6.45 23.65 -14.37
C ILE A 240 -6.69 25.14 -14.36
N ILE A 241 -5.91 25.85 -13.58
CA ILE A 241 -6.04 27.31 -13.41
C ILE A 241 -4.85 28.01 -14.05
N ASN A 242 -5.12 28.86 -15.02
CA ASN A 242 -4.13 29.71 -15.65
C ASN A 242 -3.83 30.94 -14.79
N ASN A 243 -2.56 31.23 -14.52
CA ASN A 243 -2.12 32.30 -13.63
C ASN A 243 -2.90 32.28 -12.30
N PRO A 244 -2.71 31.24 -11.45
CA PRO A 244 -3.49 31.06 -10.24
C PRO A 244 -3.32 32.25 -9.29
N ASN A 245 -4.43 32.71 -8.74
CA ASN A 245 -4.50 33.75 -7.73
C ASN A 245 -5.74 33.53 -6.84
N SER A 246 -5.88 34.29 -5.77
CA SER A 246 -6.97 34.10 -4.80
C SER A 246 -8.35 34.33 -5.43
N LYS A 247 -8.49 35.26 -6.35
CA LYS A 247 -9.78 35.53 -7.03
C LYS A 247 -10.27 34.32 -7.80
N LYS A 248 -9.37 33.64 -8.55
CA LYS A 248 -9.73 32.45 -9.33
C LYS A 248 -10.07 31.25 -8.45
N VAL A 249 -9.49 31.16 -7.28
CA VAL A 249 -9.88 30.15 -6.28
C VAL A 249 -11.28 30.46 -5.75
N VAL A 250 -11.59 31.73 -5.45
CA VAL A 250 -12.94 32.12 -5.04
C VAL A 250 -13.95 31.83 -6.14
N GLU A 251 -13.64 32.20 -7.40
CA GLU A 251 -14.48 31.89 -8.57
C GLU A 251 -14.79 30.39 -8.71
N PHE A 252 -13.81 29.52 -8.41
CA PHE A 252 -14.03 28.08 -8.38
C PHE A 252 -15.07 27.67 -7.34
N PHE A 253 -15.00 28.22 -6.12
CA PHE A 253 -15.98 27.94 -5.07
C PHE A 253 -17.33 28.58 -5.33
N ASP A 254 -17.38 29.77 -5.92
CA ASP A 254 -18.63 30.44 -6.33
C ASP A 254 -19.36 29.62 -7.40
N LYS A 255 -18.61 29.08 -8.34
CA LYS A 255 -19.14 28.17 -9.38
C LYS A 255 -19.69 26.87 -8.78
N LEU A 256 -18.97 26.26 -7.82
CA LEU A 256 -19.45 25.12 -7.05
C LEU A 256 -20.77 25.41 -6.36
N GLU A 257 -20.83 26.50 -5.60
CA GLU A 257 -22.05 26.92 -4.88
C GLU A 257 -23.21 27.16 -5.84
N THR A 258 -22.99 27.90 -6.93
CA THR A 258 -24.04 28.20 -7.92
C THR A 258 -24.63 26.92 -8.51
N THR A 259 -23.81 25.89 -8.71
CA THR A 259 -24.26 24.63 -9.34
C THR A 259 -25.00 23.71 -8.40
N ILE A 260 -24.52 23.57 -7.14
CA ILE A 260 -25.13 22.62 -6.19
C ILE A 260 -26.12 23.29 -5.21
N GLY A 261 -26.08 24.59 -5.11
CA GLY A 261 -26.84 25.38 -4.11
C GLY A 261 -26.12 25.48 -2.78
N ILE A 262 -26.44 26.55 -2.01
CA ILE A 262 -25.72 26.84 -0.75
C ILE A 262 -25.93 25.77 0.33
N ASP A 263 -27.14 25.22 0.45
CA ASP A 263 -27.42 24.19 1.46
C ASP A 263 -26.66 22.90 1.18
N ALA A 264 -26.68 22.43 -0.06
CA ALA A 264 -25.90 21.27 -0.46
C ALA A 264 -24.38 21.52 -0.33
N PHE A 265 -23.93 22.76 -0.58
CA PHE A 265 -22.53 23.13 -0.39
C PHE A 265 -22.13 23.04 1.09
N LYS A 266 -22.93 23.62 2.01
CA LYS A 266 -22.69 23.56 3.47
C LYS A 266 -22.65 22.14 4.01
N ASP A 267 -23.48 21.26 3.47
CA ASP A 267 -23.53 19.86 3.89
C ASP A 267 -22.35 19.04 3.34
N LEU A 268 -21.99 19.27 2.08
CA LEU A 268 -20.93 18.51 1.43
C LEU A 268 -19.54 19.05 1.77
N ILE A 269 -19.36 20.37 1.79
CA ILE A 269 -18.06 21.06 1.93
C ILE A 269 -18.04 21.95 3.19
N PRO A 270 -18.36 21.42 4.37
CA PRO A 270 -18.42 22.24 5.59
C PRO A 270 -17.04 22.71 6.07
N VAL A 271 -15.97 21.95 5.75
CA VAL A 271 -14.62 22.24 6.21
C VAL A 271 -13.61 22.02 5.09
N ILE A 272 -12.75 23.00 4.90
CA ILE A 272 -11.63 22.96 3.95
C ILE A 272 -10.33 23.08 4.73
N LEU A 273 -9.40 22.15 4.50
CA LEU A 273 -8.05 22.19 5.04
C LEU A 273 -7.06 22.41 3.89
N THR A 274 -6.22 23.44 4.01
CA THR A 274 -5.26 23.81 2.96
C THR A 274 -3.87 24.11 3.53
N ASP A 275 -2.88 24.32 2.64
CA ASP A 275 -1.60 24.88 3.04
C ASP A 275 -1.63 26.40 3.02
N ARG A 276 -0.47 27.02 3.20
CA ARG A 276 -0.33 28.48 3.23
C ARG A 276 0.06 29.07 1.87
N ASP A 277 -0.41 28.45 0.75
CA ASP A 277 -0.20 29.03 -0.56
C ASP A 277 -0.91 30.40 -0.66
N PRO A 278 -0.27 31.43 -1.23
CA PRO A 278 -0.88 32.77 -1.39
C PRO A 278 -2.23 32.77 -2.09
N CYS A 279 -2.49 31.82 -2.97
CA CYS A 279 -3.76 31.71 -3.67
C CYS A 279 -4.97 31.37 -2.76
N PHE A 280 -4.71 30.87 -1.55
CA PHE A 280 -5.76 30.53 -0.58
C PHE A 280 -5.96 31.59 0.50
N ASN A 281 -5.37 32.78 0.34
CA ASN A 281 -5.36 33.81 1.36
C ASN A 281 -6.65 34.68 1.41
N ASP A 282 -7.53 34.56 0.43
CA ASP A 282 -8.84 35.22 0.46
C ASP A 282 -9.84 34.37 1.25
N ILE A 283 -9.70 34.45 2.58
CA ILE A 283 -10.48 33.63 3.51
C ILE A 283 -11.98 33.99 3.40
N GLU A 284 -12.30 35.30 3.36
CA GLU A 284 -13.68 35.76 3.27
C GLU A 284 -14.33 35.29 1.97
N GLY A 285 -13.65 35.48 0.83
CA GLY A 285 -14.15 35.06 -0.46
C GLY A 285 -14.39 33.55 -0.54
N ILE A 286 -13.56 32.72 0.13
CA ILE A 286 -13.74 31.24 0.16
C ILE A 286 -14.86 30.87 1.15
N CYS A 287 -14.91 31.48 2.33
CA CYS A 287 -15.80 31.06 3.41
C CYS A 287 -17.22 31.57 3.28
N PHE A 288 -17.43 32.72 2.63
CA PHE A 288 -18.74 33.35 2.55
C PHE A 288 -19.28 33.36 1.12
N SER A 289 -20.57 33.13 1.00
CA SER A 289 -21.30 33.20 -0.27
C SER A 289 -21.35 34.62 -0.78
N LYS A 290 -20.96 34.85 -2.02
CA LYS A 290 -21.11 36.11 -2.70
C LYS A 290 -22.59 36.48 -3.00
N ILE A 291 -23.44 35.45 -3.09
CA ILE A 291 -24.86 35.57 -3.46
C ILE A 291 -25.71 35.88 -2.22
N THR A 292 -25.52 35.09 -1.15
CA THR A 292 -26.38 35.19 0.05
C THR A 292 -25.71 35.95 1.20
N GLY A 293 -24.40 36.16 1.18
CA GLY A 293 -23.61 36.69 2.30
C GLY A 293 -23.44 35.74 3.48
N GLU A 294 -23.98 34.52 3.40
CA GLU A 294 -23.89 33.54 4.47
C GLU A 294 -22.56 32.80 4.46
N GLU A 295 -22.15 32.34 5.63
CA GLU A 295 -20.99 31.44 5.73
C GLU A 295 -21.31 30.08 5.11
N ARG A 296 -20.54 29.69 4.06
CA ARG A 296 -20.72 28.43 3.33
C ARG A 296 -19.79 27.30 3.79
N CYS A 297 -18.61 27.64 4.32
CA CYS A 297 -17.67 26.67 4.85
C CYS A 297 -16.68 27.30 5.83
N LYS A 298 -15.94 26.45 6.56
CA LYS A 298 -14.81 26.84 7.40
C LYS A 298 -13.51 26.50 6.66
N LEU A 299 -12.57 27.43 6.61
CA LEU A 299 -11.24 27.24 6.03
C LEU A 299 -10.18 27.20 7.13
N PHE A 300 -9.30 26.21 7.11
CA PHE A 300 -8.18 26.09 8.05
C PHE A 300 -6.87 25.85 7.31
N PHE A 301 -5.78 26.35 7.88
CA PHE A 301 -4.45 26.25 7.32
C PHE A 301 -3.58 25.27 8.09
N CYS A 302 -2.91 24.37 7.38
CA CYS A 302 -1.88 23.53 7.95
C CYS A 302 -0.66 24.33 8.39
N ASP A 303 0.08 23.78 9.33
CA ASP A 303 1.35 24.35 9.73
C ASP A 303 2.40 24.19 8.64
N PRO A 304 3.31 25.16 8.50
CA PRO A 304 4.34 25.12 7.49
C PRO A 304 5.25 23.89 7.68
N TYR A 305 5.56 23.20 6.59
CA TYR A 305 6.44 22.01 6.57
C TYR A 305 5.97 20.80 7.37
N VAL A 306 4.73 20.76 7.82
CA VAL A 306 4.14 19.62 8.54
C VAL A 306 3.26 18.83 7.58
N SER A 307 3.89 18.02 6.73
CA SER A 307 3.22 17.27 5.66
C SER A 307 2.24 16.20 6.17
N ASN A 308 2.41 15.71 7.39
CA ASN A 308 1.52 14.71 8.00
C ASN A 308 0.14 15.27 8.39
N GLN A 309 -0.09 16.56 8.31
CA GLN A 309 -1.41 17.18 8.55
C GLN A 309 -2.37 16.99 7.37
N LYS A 310 -1.86 16.72 6.15
CA LYS A 310 -2.65 16.42 4.94
C LYS A 310 -2.20 15.08 4.29
N PRO A 311 -2.28 13.93 4.96
CA PRO A 311 -1.71 12.69 4.45
C PRO A 311 -2.43 12.14 3.21
N HIS A 312 -3.72 12.40 3.08
CA HIS A 312 -4.52 11.93 1.95
C HIS A 312 -4.18 12.67 0.65
N VAL A 313 -4.02 14.00 0.70
CA VAL A 313 -3.58 14.81 -0.44
C VAL A 313 -2.24 14.31 -0.97
N GLU A 314 -1.28 14.02 -0.10
CA GLU A 314 0.02 13.51 -0.55
C GLU A 314 -0.08 12.19 -1.33
N ASN A 315 -0.96 11.29 -0.90
CA ASN A 315 -1.16 10.01 -1.58
C ASN A 315 -1.88 10.19 -2.93
N ILE A 316 -2.90 11.03 -2.99
CA ILE A 316 -3.61 11.32 -4.25
C ILE A 316 -2.71 12.12 -5.19
N ASN A 317 -1.93 13.07 -4.69
CA ASN A 317 -0.94 13.79 -5.47
C ASN A 317 0.10 12.86 -6.11
N LYS A 318 0.49 11.75 -5.46
CA LYS A 318 1.32 10.71 -6.10
C LYS A 318 0.61 10.03 -7.28
N GLN A 319 -0.71 9.83 -7.20
CA GLN A 319 -1.49 9.28 -8.30
C GLN A 319 -1.60 10.30 -9.45
N ILE A 320 -1.92 11.56 -9.15
CA ILE A 320 -1.99 12.64 -10.12
C ILE A 320 -0.65 12.83 -10.83
N ARG A 321 0.46 12.69 -10.10
CA ARG A 321 1.83 12.77 -10.66
C ARG A 321 2.19 11.68 -11.65
N LYS A 322 1.43 10.60 -11.76
CA LYS A 322 1.58 9.63 -12.85
C LYS A 322 1.18 10.22 -14.20
N PHE A 323 0.20 11.10 -14.21
CA PHE A 323 -0.27 11.78 -15.41
C PHE A 323 0.46 13.11 -15.65
N PHE A 324 0.77 13.83 -14.58
CA PHE A 324 1.40 15.15 -14.60
C PHE A 324 2.73 15.13 -13.82
N PRO A 325 3.78 14.51 -14.37
CA PRO A 325 5.05 14.36 -13.65
C PRO A 325 5.78 15.69 -13.47
N LYS A 326 6.49 15.83 -12.35
CA LYS A 326 7.37 16.99 -12.12
C LYS A 326 8.42 17.09 -13.23
N GLY A 327 8.68 18.31 -13.70
CA GLY A 327 9.67 18.58 -14.73
C GLY A 327 9.13 18.52 -16.17
N LYS A 328 7.84 18.25 -16.36
CA LYS A 328 7.15 18.41 -17.65
C LYS A 328 6.18 19.57 -17.57
N SER A 329 6.19 20.47 -18.57
CA SER A 329 5.25 21.59 -18.62
C SER A 329 3.82 21.12 -18.81
N ILE A 330 2.90 21.82 -18.15
CA ILE A 330 1.44 21.65 -18.27
C ILE A 330 0.77 22.81 -19.00
N ASP A 331 1.51 23.80 -19.49
CA ASP A 331 0.94 24.98 -20.16
C ASP A 331 0.16 24.62 -21.44
N ASN A 332 0.51 23.51 -22.09
CA ASN A 332 -0.20 23.02 -23.27
C ASN A 332 -1.46 22.19 -22.94
N LEU A 333 -1.73 21.91 -21.65
CA LEU A 333 -2.90 21.14 -21.27
C LEU A 333 -4.16 22.02 -21.30
N THR A 334 -5.26 21.37 -21.70
CA THR A 334 -6.62 21.95 -21.65
C THR A 334 -7.36 21.43 -20.42
N LYS A 335 -8.48 22.06 -20.07
CA LYS A 335 -9.41 21.54 -19.06
C LYS A 335 -9.85 20.12 -19.39
N THR A 336 -10.13 19.83 -20.66
CA THR A 336 -10.52 18.49 -21.15
C THR A 336 -9.46 17.45 -20.84
N ASN A 337 -8.17 17.74 -21.05
CA ASN A 337 -7.08 16.80 -20.75
C ASN A 337 -7.02 16.47 -19.24
N VAL A 338 -7.19 17.47 -18.37
CA VAL A 338 -7.18 17.27 -16.92
C VAL A 338 -8.40 16.48 -16.47
N LYS A 339 -9.57 16.77 -17.06
CA LYS A 339 -10.83 16.04 -16.83
C LYS A 339 -10.71 14.56 -17.15
N GLU A 340 -10.19 14.19 -18.31
CA GLU A 340 -9.99 12.78 -18.71
C GLU A 340 -9.14 12.03 -17.67
N LYS A 341 -8.10 12.68 -17.15
CA LYS A 341 -7.26 12.08 -16.10
C LYS A 341 -7.98 12.02 -14.74
N ASN A 342 -8.83 13.00 -14.44
CA ASN A 342 -9.67 12.96 -13.26
C ASN A 342 -10.69 11.80 -13.35
N ILE A 343 -11.34 11.61 -14.50
CA ILE A 343 -12.23 10.46 -14.76
C ILE A 343 -11.48 9.15 -14.53
N THR A 344 -10.25 9.04 -15.05
CA THR A 344 -9.44 7.85 -14.86
C THR A 344 -9.15 7.58 -13.38
N LEU A 345 -8.86 8.63 -12.59
CA LEU A 345 -8.64 8.51 -11.14
C LEU A 345 -9.91 8.05 -10.42
N LEU A 346 -11.06 8.67 -10.74
CA LEU A 346 -12.34 8.38 -10.11
C LEU A 346 -12.86 6.97 -10.43
N ASN A 347 -12.52 6.42 -11.61
CA ASN A 347 -12.89 5.07 -12.01
C ASN A 347 -11.81 4.02 -11.66
N THR A 348 -10.77 4.40 -10.92
CA THR A 348 -9.71 3.47 -10.52
C THR A 348 -10.09 2.73 -9.23
N PRO A 349 -10.16 1.39 -9.23
CA PRO A 349 -10.44 0.61 -8.02
C PRO A 349 -9.36 0.81 -6.94
N ILE A 350 -9.78 1.07 -5.70
CA ILE A 350 -8.88 1.35 -4.57
C ILE A 350 -9.02 0.27 -3.50
N LYS A 351 -7.88 -0.19 -2.98
CA LYS A 351 -7.85 -1.25 -1.96
C LYS A 351 -8.56 -0.83 -0.65
N SER A 352 -8.43 0.43 -0.24
CA SER A 352 -9.09 0.95 0.98
C SER A 352 -10.60 1.10 0.84
N LEU A 353 -11.12 1.00 -0.39
CA LEU A 353 -12.56 0.95 -0.69
C LEU A 353 -12.98 -0.47 -1.11
N ASP A 354 -12.29 -1.50 -0.66
CA ASP A 354 -12.57 -2.92 -0.95
C ASP A 354 -12.69 -3.25 -2.46
N GLY A 355 -12.00 -2.48 -3.30
CA GLY A 355 -12.01 -2.62 -4.75
C GLY A 355 -13.10 -1.82 -5.46
N HIS A 356 -13.89 -1.04 -4.72
CA HIS A 356 -14.78 -0.04 -5.32
C HIS A 356 -14.00 1.16 -5.81
N THR A 357 -14.60 1.91 -6.74
CA THR A 357 -14.02 3.14 -7.25
C THR A 357 -14.40 4.34 -6.38
N PRO A 358 -13.61 5.44 -6.37
CA PRO A 358 -14.00 6.68 -5.71
C PRO A 358 -15.36 7.23 -6.20
N LYS A 359 -15.67 7.04 -7.49
CA LYS A 359 -16.97 7.38 -8.07
C LYS A 359 -18.09 6.61 -7.38
N ASP A 360 -17.96 5.27 -7.33
CA ASP A 360 -19.01 4.41 -6.73
C ASP A 360 -19.19 4.75 -5.25
N ALA A 361 -18.09 4.97 -4.52
CA ALA A 361 -18.12 5.35 -3.11
C ALA A 361 -18.80 6.71 -2.90
N PHE A 362 -18.52 7.71 -3.76
CA PHE A 362 -19.17 9.01 -3.67
C PHE A 362 -20.67 8.91 -3.97
N ILE A 363 -21.05 8.22 -5.04
CA ILE A 363 -22.46 8.03 -5.42
C ILE A 363 -23.24 7.29 -4.32
N ALA A 364 -22.63 6.27 -3.72
CA ALA A 364 -23.27 5.50 -2.63
C ALA A 364 -23.57 6.36 -1.39
N VAL A 365 -22.74 7.39 -1.10
CA VAL A 365 -22.90 8.24 0.10
C VAL A 365 -23.70 9.51 -0.19
N TYR A 366 -23.49 10.13 -1.35
CA TYR A 366 -24.02 11.48 -1.64
C TYR A 366 -25.03 11.50 -2.79
N GLY A 367 -25.20 10.40 -3.52
CA GLY A 367 -26.13 10.28 -4.64
C GLY A 367 -25.52 10.66 -5.99
N GLU A 368 -26.12 10.12 -7.05
CA GLU A 368 -25.66 10.28 -8.43
C GLU A 368 -25.92 11.70 -8.97
N ASP A 369 -27.04 12.33 -8.59
CA ASP A 369 -27.37 13.68 -9.01
C ASP A 369 -26.33 14.69 -8.56
N LEU A 370 -25.90 14.59 -7.31
CA LEU A 370 -24.85 15.47 -6.76
C LEU A 370 -23.48 15.22 -7.42
N TYR A 371 -23.17 13.94 -7.68
CA TYR A 371 -21.97 13.57 -8.43
C TYR A 371 -21.93 14.25 -9.80
N ASN A 372 -23.02 14.12 -10.57
CA ASN A 372 -23.12 14.68 -11.92
C ASN A 372 -23.00 16.20 -11.91
N LYS A 373 -23.73 16.89 -11.01
CA LYS A 373 -23.66 18.35 -10.86
C LYS A 373 -22.24 18.83 -10.57
N ILE A 374 -21.55 18.21 -9.60
CA ILE A 374 -20.19 18.61 -9.22
C ILE A 374 -19.22 18.33 -10.36
N PHE A 375 -19.39 17.21 -11.05
CA PHE A 375 -18.47 16.79 -12.10
C PHE A 375 -18.62 17.65 -13.36
N ASP A 376 -19.81 18.18 -13.64
CA ASP A 376 -20.08 19.07 -14.77
C ASP A 376 -19.47 20.48 -14.60
N ILE A 377 -19.22 20.91 -13.36
CA ILE A 377 -18.59 22.21 -13.06
C ILE A 377 -17.18 22.31 -13.67
N VAL A 378 -16.41 21.23 -13.58
CA VAL A 378 -15.07 21.18 -14.15
C VAL A 378 -15.12 21.10 -15.69
N ASN A 379 -16.32 20.92 -16.26
CA ASN A 379 -16.54 20.73 -17.70
C ASN A 379 -16.93 21.99 -18.45
N ASP A 380 -17.33 23.04 -17.75
CA ASP A 380 -17.79 24.26 -18.41
C ASP A 380 -16.60 25.06 -18.95
N GLU A 381 -16.47 25.08 -20.25
CA GLU A 381 -15.41 25.79 -21.00
C GLU A 381 -15.65 27.31 -21.09
N ARG A 382 -16.71 27.82 -20.43
CA ARG A 382 -17.04 29.26 -20.46
C ARG A 382 -16.30 30.06 -19.41
#